data_803d88c47fad1593c30055553b19cd1c
#
_entry.id   803d88c47fad1593c30055553b19cd1c
#
_cell.length_a   1.000
_cell.length_b   1.000
_cell.length_c   1.000
_cell.angle_alpha   90.00
_cell.angle_beta   90.00
_cell.angle_gamma   90.00
#
_symmetry.space_group_name_H-M   'P 1'
#
loop_
_entity.id
_entity.type
_entity.pdbx_description
1 polymer ?
#
loop_
_entity_poly.entity_id
_entity_poly.type
_entity_poly.pdbx_seq_one_letter_code
_entity_poly.pdbx_strand_id
1 'polypeptide(L)'
;MMSLLNDALTRRAIELIVRSEDQHGLPDKPWAWLALGSEARAEQTIVTDQDNAFVVGDESLVPRFLDIAMKVNHLLDRMGFPLCQGGVMAMHEDWCMSLERWITQAQSWLKSPNPRAILKAQIALDFRWVAGDRLLVESLEKGFSTIFAQRSADQLQSAARQSFLRTMLSDLLERGVQAVPAEWQLSLYRMIGGARTKHLCQRDIKLHGTALIVDAVRFLVLSKLSSGQWMPHGTVERLQWLERNHIMSKDEASALIEAFEALTHWRLEKQMAMLAKRSDEHMCASGNRGSDQEMPAPNHINLLALHSNERSHFRAYVQSIAQLRERLRMDFAA
;
A
#
# COMPACT_ATOMS: atom_id res chain seq x y z
N MET A 1 -16.22 -0.11 0.45
CA MET A 1 -17.04 -0.33 1.65
C MET A 1 -16.17 -0.61 2.89
N MET A 2 -15.21 -1.54 2.86
CA MET A 2 -14.31 -1.83 4.00
C MET A 2 -13.59 -0.59 4.52
N SER A 3 -12.93 0.18 3.63
CA SER A 3 -12.19 1.38 4.03
C SER A 3 -13.05 2.45 4.72
N LEU A 4 -14.31 2.60 4.33
CA LEU A 4 -15.24 3.53 5.00
C LEU A 4 -15.55 3.09 6.43
N LEU A 5 -15.71 1.78 6.65
CA LEU A 5 -15.91 1.23 7.99
C LEU A 5 -14.64 1.42 8.85
N ASN A 6 -13.48 1.11 8.30
CA ASN A 6 -12.19 1.28 8.98
C ASN A 6 -11.98 2.75 9.37
N ASP A 7 -12.25 3.69 8.45
CA ASP A 7 -12.19 5.13 8.73
C ASP A 7 -13.14 5.54 9.88
N ALA A 8 -14.37 5.03 9.89
CA ALA A 8 -15.32 5.35 10.93
C ALA A 8 -14.87 4.82 12.30
N LEU A 9 -14.34 3.59 12.35
CA LEU A 9 -13.80 2.99 13.57
C LEU A 9 -12.56 3.76 14.05
N THR A 10 -11.67 4.14 13.15
CA THR A 10 -10.47 4.94 13.46
C THR A 10 -10.87 6.32 14.02
N ARG A 11 -11.79 7.04 13.37
CA ARG A 11 -12.31 8.32 13.88
C ARG A 11 -12.90 8.16 15.26
N ARG A 12 -13.66 7.08 15.49
CA ARG A 12 -14.27 6.84 16.81
C ARG A 12 -13.23 6.53 17.87
N ALA A 13 -12.20 5.76 17.54
CA ALA A 13 -11.08 5.48 18.44
C ALA A 13 -10.35 6.78 18.83
N ILE A 14 -10.05 7.64 17.85
CA ILE A 14 -9.44 8.95 18.10
C ILE A 14 -10.33 9.81 19.01
N GLU A 15 -11.62 9.94 18.70
CA GLU A 15 -12.55 10.71 19.53
C GLU A 15 -12.58 10.26 20.99
N LEU A 16 -12.60 8.93 21.22
CA LEU A 16 -12.64 8.38 22.57
C LEU A 16 -11.38 8.71 23.37
N ILE A 17 -10.21 8.55 22.72
CA ILE A 17 -8.92 8.87 23.36
C ILE A 17 -8.82 10.38 23.60
N VAL A 18 -9.11 11.19 22.58
CA VAL A 18 -9.06 12.66 22.70
C VAL A 18 -9.97 13.17 23.83
N ARG A 19 -11.22 12.69 23.92
CA ARG A 19 -12.12 13.05 25.00
C ARG A 19 -11.63 12.61 26.40
N SER A 20 -10.95 11.47 26.49
CA SER A 20 -10.36 11.03 27.76
C SER A 20 -9.17 11.88 28.21
N GLU A 21 -8.53 12.57 27.28
CA GLU A 21 -7.38 13.46 27.51
C GLU A 21 -7.81 14.90 27.81
N ASP A 22 -9.09 15.26 27.60
CA ASP A 22 -9.63 16.62 27.73
C ASP A 22 -9.49 17.24 29.13
N GLN A 23 -9.26 16.43 30.15
CA GLN A 23 -8.93 16.95 31.48
C GLN A 23 -7.62 17.78 31.52
N HIS A 24 -6.76 17.61 30.52
CA HIS A 24 -5.50 18.36 30.34
C HIS A 24 -5.52 19.28 29.10
N GLY A 25 -6.67 19.36 28.39
CA GLY A 25 -6.85 20.10 27.16
C GLY A 25 -5.99 19.57 26.00
N LEU A 26 -6.61 19.25 24.85
CA LEU A 26 -5.83 19.17 23.62
C LEU A 26 -5.26 20.57 23.36
N PRO A 27 -3.99 20.65 22.93
CA PRO A 27 -3.43 21.93 22.52
C PRO A 27 -4.33 22.55 21.44
N ASP A 28 -4.61 23.84 21.55
CA ASP A 28 -5.36 24.63 20.54
C ASP A 28 -4.46 24.87 19.29
N LYS A 29 -3.99 23.79 18.73
CA LYS A 29 -3.12 23.77 17.53
C LYS A 29 -3.60 22.70 16.56
N PRO A 30 -3.52 22.95 15.27
CA PRO A 30 -4.00 22.02 14.25
C PRO A 30 -3.23 20.69 14.31
N TRP A 31 -3.94 19.62 14.14
CA TRP A 31 -3.40 18.26 13.97
C TRP A 31 -4.24 17.48 12.97
N ALA A 32 -3.66 16.50 12.31
CA ALA A 32 -4.38 15.60 11.42
C ALA A 32 -3.87 14.17 11.55
N TRP A 33 -4.79 13.21 11.58
CA TRP A 33 -4.52 11.79 11.44
C TRP A 33 -4.62 11.39 9.97
N LEU A 34 -3.60 10.70 9.48
CA LEU A 34 -3.49 10.20 8.11
C LEU A 34 -3.58 8.68 8.09
N ALA A 35 -4.34 8.13 7.16
CA ALA A 35 -4.14 6.78 6.68
C ALA A 35 -2.96 6.76 5.70
N LEU A 36 -2.20 5.66 5.69
CA LEU A 36 -1.06 5.45 4.79
C LEU A 36 -1.25 4.20 3.92
N GLY A 37 -0.43 4.06 2.89
CA GLY A 37 -0.35 2.84 2.08
C GLY A 37 -1.68 2.38 1.50
N SER A 38 -2.02 1.11 1.67
CA SER A 38 -3.27 0.54 1.13
C SER A 38 -4.53 1.12 1.77
N GLU A 39 -4.45 1.60 3.02
CA GLU A 39 -5.55 2.27 3.71
C GLU A 39 -5.82 3.63 3.07
N ALA A 40 -4.78 4.41 2.81
CA ALA A 40 -4.90 5.69 2.12
C ALA A 40 -5.51 5.54 0.72
N ARG A 41 -5.14 4.49 -0.01
CA ARG A 41 -5.67 4.20 -1.34
C ARG A 41 -7.09 3.59 -1.35
N ALA A 42 -7.66 3.33 -0.16
CA ALA A 42 -8.95 2.64 0.01
C ALA A 42 -8.97 1.21 -0.61
N GLU A 43 -7.85 0.53 -0.62
CA GLU A 43 -7.60 -0.78 -1.25
C GLU A 43 -7.35 -1.90 -0.22
N GLN A 44 -7.68 -1.67 1.05
CA GLN A 44 -7.54 -2.67 2.09
C GLN A 44 -8.44 -3.87 1.84
N THR A 45 -7.93 -5.06 2.16
CA THR A 45 -8.69 -6.30 2.25
C THR A 45 -9.03 -6.60 3.72
N ILE A 46 -9.64 -7.75 4.02
CA ILE A 46 -10.09 -8.08 5.39
C ILE A 46 -8.88 -8.26 6.33
N VAL A 47 -7.83 -8.94 5.85
CA VAL A 47 -6.59 -9.13 6.63
C VAL A 47 -5.67 -7.95 6.32
N THR A 48 -5.71 -6.95 7.19
CA THR A 48 -4.92 -5.72 7.08
C THR A 48 -4.40 -5.34 8.46
N ASP A 49 -3.23 -4.75 8.52
CA ASP A 49 -2.63 -4.11 9.68
C ASP A 49 -2.87 -2.59 9.65
N GLN A 50 -2.39 -1.91 10.66
CA GLN A 50 -2.49 -0.47 10.77
C GLN A 50 -1.34 0.19 10.01
N ASP A 51 -1.67 1.11 9.09
CA ASP A 51 -0.71 2.01 8.45
C ASP A 51 -1.20 3.45 8.61
N ASN A 52 -0.60 4.22 9.52
CA ASN A 52 -1.08 5.55 9.85
C ASN A 52 0.02 6.52 10.30
N ALA A 53 -0.32 7.82 10.30
CA ALA A 53 0.59 8.87 10.71
C ALA A 53 -0.15 10.05 11.37
N PHE A 54 0.59 10.87 12.12
CA PHE A 54 0.17 12.20 12.53
C PHE A 54 0.93 13.30 11.80
N VAL A 55 0.21 14.34 11.44
CA VAL A 55 0.78 15.67 11.14
C VAL A 55 0.32 16.63 12.22
N VAL A 56 1.24 17.34 12.84
CA VAL A 56 0.95 18.35 13.86
C VAL A 56 1.44 19.73 13.42
N GLY A 57 0.74 20.77 13.83
CA GLY A 57 1.06 22.14 13.44
C GLY A 57 2.26 22.75 14.18
N ASP A 58 2.74 22.10 15.24
CA ASP A 58 3.82 22.62 16.08
C ASP A 58 4.70 21.46 16.59
N GLU A 59 6.02 21.53 16.36
CA GLU A 59 6.98 20.50 16.74
C GLU A 59 7.01 20.22 18.25
N SER A 60 6.79 21.24 19.07
CA SER A 60 6.77 21.09 20.54
C SER A 60 5.68 20.18 21.03
N LEU A 61 4.65 19.91 20.22
CA LEU A 61 3.52 19.06 20.55
C LEU A 61 3.73 17.59 20.15
N VAL A 62 4.75 17.28 19.35
CA VAL A 62 5.01 15.90 18.89
C VAL A 62 5.05 14.90 20.05
N PRO A 63 5.72 15.15 21.21
CA PRO A 63 5.72 14.19 22.31
C PRO A 63 4.32 13.89 22.85
N ARG A 64 3.44 14.91 22.89
CA ARG A 64 2.05 14.74 23.35
C ARG A 64 1.23 13.92 22.36
N PHE A 65 1.41 14.18 21.05
CA PHE A 65 0.71 13.43 20.01
C PHE A 65 1.22 12.00 19.85
N LEU A 66 2.48 11.70 20.16
CA LEU A 66 3.02 10.34 20.26
C LEU A 66 2.30 9.53 21.36
N ASP A 67 2.06 10.13 22.56
CA ASP A 67 1.32 9.48 23.63
C ASP A 67 -0.13 9.20 23.22
N ILE A 68 -0.80 10.16 22.59
CA ILE A 68 -2.15 9.98 22.04
C ILE A 68 -2.16 8.87 20.97
N ALA A 69 -1.21 8.91 20.03
CA ALA A 69 -1.10 7.91 18.98
C ALA A 69 -0.90 6.50 19.53
N MET A 70 -0.07 6.35 20.56
CA MET A 70 0.13 5.06 21.23
C MET A 70 -1.18 4.51 21.79
N LYS A 71 -1.97 5.34 22.46
CA LYS A 71 -3.28 4.95 22.98
C LYS A 71 -4.28 4.57 21.88
N VAL A 72 -4.30 5.35 20.78
CA VAL A 72 -5.18 5.07 19.61
C VAL A 72 -4.76 3.77 18.93
N ASN A 73 -3.47 3.58 18.62
CA ASN A 73 -3.00 2.38 17.95
C ASN A 73 -3.25 1.11 18.79
N HIS A 74 -3.05 1.16 20.11
CA HIS A 74 -3.40 0.04 20.99
C HIS A 74 -4.92 -0.19 21.11
N LEU A 75 -5.74 0.87 21.05
CA LEU A 75 -7.20 0.71 21.01
C LEU A 75 -7.63 0.03 19.72
N LEU A 76 -7.08 0.44 18.56
CA LEU A 76 -7.34 -0.18 17.26
C LEU A 76 -6.89 -1.65 17.23
N ASP A 77 -5.74 -1.98 17.82
CA ASP A 77 -5.27 -3.36 17.94
C ASP A 77 -6.28 -4.24 18.71
N ARG A 78 -6.78 -3.77 19.83
CA ARG A 78 -7.84 -4.45 20.60
C ARG A 78 -9.18 -4.56 19.85
N MET A 79 -9.42 -3.66 18.88
CA MET A 79 -10.60 -3.72 18.01
C MET A 79 -10.41 -4.67 16.81
N GLY A 80 -9.24 -5.31 16.66
CA GLY A 80 -8.96 -6.29 15.62
C GLY A 80 -8.16 -5.76 14.44
N PHE A 81 -7.58 -4.56 14.55
CA PHE A 81 -6.60 -4.01 13.59
C PHE A 81 -5.19 -4.21 14.14
N PRO A 82 -4.48 -5.30 13.80
CA PRO A 82 -3.19 -5.59 14.39
C PRO A 82 -2.16 -4.50 14.09
N LEU A 83 -1.23 -4.34 15.03
CA LEU A 83 -0.11 -3.42 14.88
C LEU A 83 0.73 -3.79 13.65
N CYS A 84 1.17 -2.80 12.87
CA CYS A 84 2.04 -2.99 11.72
C CYS A 84 3.42 -3.48 12.16
N GLN A 85 3.85 -4.66 11.67
CA GLN A 85 5.18 -5.21 11.96
C GLN A 85 6.31 -4.34 11.41
N GLY A 86 6.05 -3.58 10.34
CA GLY A 86 6.96 -2.61 9.75
C GLY A 86 7.09 -1.30 10.54
N GLY A 87 6.30 -1.12 11.61
CA GLY A 87 6.30 0.07 12.44
C GLY A 87 5.76 1.33 11.74
N VAL A 88 4.89 1.17 10.75
CA VAL A 88 4.27 2.29 10.01
C VAL A 88 3.04 2.78 10.78
N MET A 89 3.26 3.38 11.92
CA MET A 89 2.18 3.83 12.81
C MET A 89 2.51 5.15 13.49
N ALA A 90 1.50 5.98 13.69
CA ALA A 90 1.60 7.30 14.31
C ALA A 90 2.24 7.28 15.71
N MET A 91 2.26 6.14 16.39
CA MET A 91 2.94 5.96 17.68
C MET A 91 4.47 5.97 17.60
N HIS A 92 5.05 6.01 16.41
CA HIS A 92 6.49 6.09 16.19
C HIS A 92 6.90 7.45 15.65
N GLU A 93 8.06 7.96 16.08
CA GLU A 93 8.56 9.29 15.71
C GLU A 93 8.74 9.48 14.19
N ASP A 94 9.01 8.40 13.45
CA ASP A 94 9.10 8.43 11.98
C ASP A 94 7.77 8.78 11.30
N TRP A 95 6.63 8.65 12.01
CA TRP A 95 5.28 8.82 11.48
C TRP A 95 4.42 9.80 12.31
N CYS A 96 5.02 10.47 13.30
CA CYS A 96 4.40 11.56 14.06
C CYS A 96 5.32 12.77 14.04
N MET A 97 5.02 13.73 13.18
CA MET A 97 5.91 14.87 12.92
C MET A 97 5.11 16.15 12.71
N SER A 98 5.76 17.30 12.96
CA SER A 98 5.21 18.57 12.49
C SER A 98 5.16 18.65 10.95
N LEU A 99 4.32 19.52 10.42
CA LEU A 99 4.24 19.78 8.98
C LEU A 99 5.61 20.13 8.40
N GLU A 100 6.37 20.99 9.09
CA GLU A 100 7.71 21.41 8.66
C GLU A 100 8.68 20.23 8.61
N ARG A 101 8.64 19.35 9.62
CA ARG A 101 9.48 18.15 9.68
C ARG A 101 9.10 17.14 8.60
N TRP A 102 7.80 16.97 8.29
CA TRP A 102 7.36 16.16 7.15
C TRP A 102 7.93 16.65 5.82
N ILE A 103 7.90 17.97 5.58
CA ILE A 103 8.46 18.61 4.38
C ILE A 103 9.98 18.39 4.31
N THR A 104 10.69 18.62 5.41
CA THR A 104 12.13 18.41 5.50
C THR A 104 12.50 16.94 5.27
N GLN A 105 11.71 16.02 5.81
CA GLN A 105 11.91 14.58 5.63
C GLN A 105 11.71 14.17 4.16
N ALA A 106 10.69 14.69 3.48
CA ALA A 106 10.46 14.45 2.06
C ALA A 106 11.62 14.96 1.19
N GLN A 107 12.15 16.14 1.49
CA GLN A 107 13.35 16.67 0.84
C GLN A 107 14.59 15.79 1.07
N SER A 108 14.74 15.22 2.28
CA SER A 108 15.83 14.29 2.61
C SER A 108 15.75 13.00 1.77
N TRP A 109 14.57 12.42 1.61
CA TRP A 109 14.39 11.25 0.75
C TRP A 109 14.76 11.52 -0.71
N LEU A 110 14.41 12.70 -1.20
CA LEU A 110 14.74 13.12 -2.56
C LEU A 110 16.25 13.32 -2.77
N LYS A 111 16.92 13.97 -1.80
CA LYS A 111 18.35 14.31 -1.88
C LYS A 111 19.27 13.12 -1.72
N SER A 112 18.86 12.12 -0.94
CA SER A 112 19.70 10.95 -0.59
C SER A 112 18.89 9.66 -0.76
N PRO A 113 18.49 9.31 -2.00
CA PRO A 113 17.68 8.13 -2.25
C PRO A 113 18.53 6.86 -2.00
N ASN A 114 18.05 6.03 -1.09
CA ASN A 114 18.54 4.68 -0.83
C ASN A 114 17.33 3.76 -0.62
N PRO A 115 17.46 2.44 -0.60
CA PRO A 115 16.32 1.52 -0.50
C PRO A 115 15.38 1.82 0.68
N ARG A 116 15.93 2.19 1.85
CA ARG A 116 15.13 2.54 3.03
C ARG A 116 14.38 3.87 2.84
N ALA A 117 15.03 4.87 2.26
CA ALA A 117 14.43 6.16 1.96
C ALA A 117 13.32 6.01 0.91
N ILE A 118 13.55 5.22 -0.14
CA ILE A 118 12.56 4.91 -1.16
C ILE A 118 11.34 4.23 -0.55
N LEU A 119 11.54 3.20 0.28
CA LEU A 119 10.44 2.50 0.95
C LEU A 119 9.60 3.45 1.81
N LYS A 120 10.23 4.27 2.66
CA LYS A 120 9.53 5.26 3.49
C LYS A 120 8.79 6.30 2.65
N ALA A 121 9.44 6.79 1.58
CA ALA A 121 8.82 7.74 0.67
C ALA A 121 7.61 7.14 -0.06
N GLN A 122 7.70 5.91 -0.55
CA GLN A 122 6.59 5.20 -1.22
C GLN A 122 5.38 5.05 -0.29
N ILE A 123 5.60 4.77 0.98
CA ILE A 123 4.53 4.68 1.99
C ILE A 123 3.95 6.07 2.26
N ALA A 124 4.82 7.06 2.50
CA ALA A 124 4.42 8.42 2.83
C ALA A 124 3.75 9.18 1.66
N LEU A 125 4.04 8.82 0.41
CA LEU A 125 3.40 9.40 -0.77
C LEU A 125 1.94 8.93 -0.94
N ASP A 126 1.58 7.80 -0.36
CA ASP A 126 0.21 7.32 -0.30
C ASP A 126 -0.39 7.69 1.06
N PHE A 127 -0.77 8.95 1.25
CA PHE A 127 -1.48 9.38 2.45
C PHE A 127 -2.86 9.93 2.12
N ARG A 128 -3.78 9.86 3.09
CA ARG A 128 -5.13 10.39 3.00
C ARG A 128 -5.62 10.86 4.37
N TRP A 129 -6.32 11.98 4.38
CA TRP A 129 -6.96 12.50 5.58
C TRP A 129 -8.01 11.54 6.15
N VAL A 130 -7.99 11.32 7.46
CA VAL A 130 -8.99 10.55 8.20
C VAL A 130 -9.69 11.42 9.25
N ALA A 131 -8.95 12.17 10.05
CA ALA A 131 -9.49 12.99 11.12
C ALA A 131 -8.63 14.23 11.38
N GLY A 132 -9.16 15.21 12.12
CA GLY A 132 -8.47 16.44 12.48
C GLY A 132 -8.57 17.53 11.42
N ASP A 133 -7.59 18.43 11.38
CA ASP A 133 -7.58 19.59 10.50
C ASP A 133 -7.22 19.23 9.06
N ARG A 134 -8.18 19.42 8.16
CA ARG A 134 -8.00 19.14 6.73
C ARG A 134 -7.06 20.12 6.03
N LEU A 135 -7.04 21.39 6.45
CA LEU A 135 -6.17 22.41 5.86
C LEU A 135 -4.69 22.11 6.10
N LEU A 136 -4.39 21.46 7.23
CA LEU A 136 -3.03 20.97 7.51
C LEU A 136 -2.60 19.91 6.50
N VAL A 137 -3.51 18.99 6.13
CA VAL A 137 -3.24 17.95 5.12
C VAL A 137 -3.10 18.54 3.72
N GLU A 138 -3.94 19.51 3.35
CA GLU A 138 -3.82 20.23 2.08
C GLU A 138 -2.48 20.98 1.98
N SER A 139 -1.98 21.50 3.11
CA SER A 139 -0.65 22.13 3.19
C SER A 139 0.47 21.10 2.99
N LEU A 140 0.32 19.87 3.53
CA LEU A 140 1.25 18.77 3.31
C LEU A 140 1.24 18.33 1.84
N GLU A 141 0.07 18.16 1.22
CA GLU A 141 -0.09 17.83 -0.20
C GLU A 141 0.61 18.84 -1.10
N LYS A 142 0.39 20.15 -0.82
CA LYS A 142 1.04 21.23 -1.54
C LYS A 142 2.56 21.21 -1.40
N GLY A 143 3.06 20.95 -0.18
CA GLY A 143 4.49 20.83 0.09
C GLY A 143 5.12 19.66 -0.66
N PHE A 144 4.52 18.47 -0.57
CA PHE A 144 5.00 17.30 -1.28
C PHE A 144 4.91 17.46 -2.80
N SER A 145 3.81 18.03 -3.30
CA SER A 145 3.65 18.35 -4.72
C SER A 145 4.79 19.25 -5.22
N THR A 146 5.17 20.26 -4.45
CA THR A 146 6.28 21.17 -4.80
C THR A 146 7.63 20.43 -4.84
N ILE A 147 7.88 19.52 -3.89
CA ILE A 147 9.14 18.76 -3.80
C ILE A 147 9.26 17.76 -4.95
N PHE A 148 8.19 17.05 -5.28
CA PHE A 148 8.21 15.95 -6.26
C PHE A 148 7.79 16.39 -7.68
N ALA A 149 7.42 17.64 -7.92
CA ALA A 149 7.01 18.15 -9.22
C ALA A 149 8.08 17.98 -10.31
N GLN A 150 7.65 17.80 -11.54
CA GLN A 150 8.51 17.60 -12.71
C GLN A 150 9.34 18.85 -13.04
N ARG A 151 8.80 20.06 -12.81
CA ARG A 151 9.46 21.32 -13.11
C ARG A 151 9.88 22.01 -11.83
N SER A 152 11.17 21.99 -11.54
CA SER A 152 11.81 22.92 -10.61
C SER A 152 12.72 23.85 -11.39
N ALA A 153 12.69 25.14 -11.05
CA ALA A 153 13.68 26.11 -11.56
C ALA A 153 15.09 25.81 -11.02
N ASP A 154 15.18 25.07 -9.94
CA ASP A 154 16.44 24.65 -9.32
C ASP A 154 16.96 23.36 -9.97
N GLN A 155 18.14 23.47 -10.61
CA GLN A 155 18.83 22.36 -11.26
C GLN A 155 19.23 21.25 -10.27
N LEU A 156 19.60 21.60 -9.02
CA LEU A 156 19.97 20.63 -8.00
C LEU A 156 18.75 19.79 -7.57
N GLN A 157 17.60 20.43 -7.39
CA GLN A 157 16.36 19.73 -7.09
C GLN A 157 15.93 18.83 -8.25
N SER A 158 16.10 19.27 -9.49
CA SER A 158 15.82 18.48 -10.69
C SER A 158 16.70 17.22 -10.75
N ALA A 159 18.01 17.34 -10.50
CA ALA A 159 18.94 16.21 -10.47
C ALA A 159 18.63 15.24 -9.32
N ALA A 160 18.32 15.74 -8.13
CA ALA A 160 17.93 14.92 -6.98
C ALA A 160 16.64 14.12 -7.28
N ARG A 161 15.65 14.77 -7.89
CA ARG A 161 14.42 14.09 -8.32
C ARG A 161 14.66 12.98 -9.35
N GLN A 162 15.52 13.23 -10.32
CA GLN A 162 15.90 12.20 -11.30
C GLN A 162 16.58 11.01 -10.63
N SER A 163 17.51 11.26 -9.70
CA SER A 163 18.17 10.22 -8.91
C SER A 163 17.16 9.41 -8.09
N PHE A 164 16.22 10.07 -7.43
CA PHE A 164 15.14 9.44 -6.68
C PHE A 164 14.28 8.53 -7.56
N LEU A 165 13.81 9.03 -8.71
CA LEU A 165 13.00 8.24 -9.64
C LEU A 165 13.78 7.06 -10.22
N ARG A 166 15.07 7.20 -10.53
CA ARG A 166 15.91 6.09 -10.98
C ARG A 166 16.04 5.00 -9.92
N THR A 167 16.28 5.38 -8.66
CA THR A 167 16.37 4.41 -7.55
C THR A 167 15.03 3.71 -7.33
N MET A 168 13.92 4.44 -7.38
CA MET A 168 12.57 3.89 -7.27
C MET A 168 12.28 2.90 -8.41
N LEU A 169 12.69 3.22 -9.64
CA LEU A 169 12.52 2.35 -10.79
C LEU A 169 13.39 1.09 -10.67
N SER A 170 14.65 1.22 -10.23
CA SER A 170 15.54 0.07 -10.01
C SER A 170 14.94 -0.91 -9.02
N ASP A 171 14.45 -0.43 -7.87
CA ASP A 171 13.76 -1.24 -6.87
C ASP A 171 12.53 -1.97 -7.44
N LEU A 172 11.72 -1.26 -8.24
CA LEU A 172 10.57 -1.86 -8.92
C LEU A 172 10.98 -2.95 -9.93
N LEU A 173 12.04 -2.71 -10.71
CA LEU A 173 12.51 -3.65 -11.73
C LEU A 173 13.28 -4.85 -11.17
N GLU A 174 13.83 -4.75 -9.97
CA GLU A 174 14.44 -5.90 -9.26
C GLU A 174 13.37 -6.91 -8.82
N ARG A 175 12.18 -6.47 -8.45
CA ARG A 175 11.06 -7.34 -8.10
C ARG A 175 10.47 -7.98 -9.35
N GLY A 176 10.68 -9.29 -9.52
CA GLY A 176 10.25 -10.05 -10.70
C GLY A 176 8.75 -10.37 -10.71
N VAL A 177 8.18 -10.45 -11.89
CA VAL A 177 6.88 -11.08 -12.12
C VAL A 177 7.07 -12.60 -12.09
N GLN A 178 6.29 -13.31 -11.29
CA GLN A 178 6.35 -14.78 -11.26
C GLN A 178 5.67 -15.36 -12.49
N ALA A 179 6.44 -15.99 -13.38
CA ALA A 179 5.92 -16.64 -14.57
C ALA A 179 4.87 -17.72 -14.23
N VAL A 180 3.85 -17.81 -15.06
CA VAL A 180 2.83 -18.85 -14.97
C VAL A 180 3.27 -20.06 -15.80
N PRO A 181 3.44 -21.26 -15.21
CA PRO A 181 3.80 -22.46 -15.96
C PRO A 181 2.82 -22.77 -17.09
N ALA A 182 3.29 -23.36 -18.17
CA ALA A 182 2.43 -23.82 -19.25
C ALA A 182 1.50 -24.96 -18.78
N GLU A 183 0.38 -25.18 -19.46
CA GLU A 183 -0.60 -26.20 -19.06
C GLU A 183 0.00 -27.62 -18.97
N TRP A 184 0.92 -27.97 -19.89
CA TRP A 184 1.60 -29.25 -19.85
C TRP A 184 2.49 -29.39 -18.60
N GLN A 185 3.15 -28.30 -18.13
CA GLN A 185 3.94 -28.28 -16.90
C GLN A 185 3.04 -28.48 -15.67
N LEU A 186 1.89 -27.79 -15.64
CA LEU A 186 0.92 -27.94 -14.56
C LEU A 186 0.34 -29.34 -14.51
N SER A 187 0.09 -29.97 -15.67
CA SER A 187 -0.33 -31.37 -15.76
C SER A 187 0.74 -32.31 -15.24
N LEU A 188 1.99 -32.08 -15.58
CA LEU A 188 3.14 -32.84 -15.06
C LEU A 188 3.28 -32.67 -13.55
N TYR A 189 3.17 -31.45 -13.02
CA TYR A 189 3.22 -31.18 -11.58
C TYR A 189 2.08 -31.86 -10.82
N ARG A 190 0.89 -31.96 -11.43
CA ARG A 190 -0.26 -32.69 -10.85
C ARG A 190 0.03 -34.20 -10.78
N MET A 191 0.69 -34.77 -11.80
CA MET A 191 1.07 -36.21 -11.83
C MET A 191 2.15 -36.55 -10.81
N ILE A 192 3.20 -35.73 -10.72
CA ILE A 192 4.33 -35.98 -9.83
C ILE A 192 3.89 -35.82 -8.37
N GLY A 193 3.05 -34.85 -8.06
CA GLY A 193 2.58 -34.59 -6.69
C GLY A 193 3.71 -34.21 -5.73
N GLY A 194 3.37 -34.03 -4.45
CA GLY A 194 4.34 -33.77 -3.38
C GLY A 194 4.56 -32.27 -3.05
N ALA A 195 5.31 -32.01 -1.96
CA ALA A 195 5.50 -30.67 -1.40
C ALA A 195 6.24 -29.71 -2.36
N ARG A 196 7.23 -30.20 -3.10
CA ARG A 196 7.99 -29.42 -4.10
C ARG A 196 7.11 -28.88 -5.22
N THR A 197 6.21 -29.70 -5.77
CA THR A 197 5.30 -29.29 -6.83
C THR A 197 4.24 -28.32 -6.33
N LYS A 198 3.76 -28.47 -5.10
CA LYS A 198 2.87 -27.51 -4.46
C LYS A 198 3.51 -26.13 -4.38
N HIS A 199 4.77 -26.05 -3.97
CA HIS A 199 5.50 -24.80 -3.86
C HIS A 199 5.70 -24.10 -5.24
N LEU A 200 6.04 -24.89 -6.28
CA LEU A 200 6.20 -24.38 -7.65
C LEU A 200 4.90 -23.81 -8.25
N CYS A 201 3.75 -24.24 -7.74
CA CYS A 201 2.44 -23.80 -8.20
C CYS A 201 1.80 -22.72 -7.31
N GLN A 202 2.42 -22.33 -6.20
CA GLN A 202 1.95 -21.21 -5.37
C GLN A 202 2.41 -19.88 -5.94
N ARG A 203 1.53 -18.89 -5.90
CA ARG A 203 1.82 -17.51 -6.32
C ARG A 203 1.33 -16.53 -5.26
N ASP A 204 2.22 -15.65 -4.82
CA ASP A 204 1.85 -14.50 -4.02
C ASP A 204 1.29 -13.40 -4.94
N ILE A 205 -0.04 -13.29 -4.97
CA ILE A 205 -0.74 -12.34 -5.81
C ILE A 205 -0.74 -10.91 -5.26
N LYS A 206 -0.32 -10.70 -3.99
CA LYS A 206 -0.04 -9.37 -3.45
C LYS A 206 1.32 -8.91 -3.93
N LEU A 207 2.38 -9.63 -3.59
CA LEU A 207 3.76 -9.20 -3.83
C LEU A 207 4.12 -9.16 -5.32
N HIS A 208 3.72 -10.19 -6.08
CA HIS A 208 4.06 -10.36 -7.50
C HIS A 208 2.90 -10.00 -8.45
N GLY A 209 1.82 -9.42 -7.92
CA GLY A 209 0.65 -8.98 -8.66
C GLY A 209 0.28 -7.54 -8.33
N THR A 210 -0.65 -7.34 -7.37
CA THR A 210 -1.21 -6.02 -7.07
C THR A 210 -0.15 -5.00 -6.67
N ALA A 211 0.88 -5.37 -5.89
CA ALA A 211 1.93 -4.44 -5.46
C ALA A 211 2.78 -3.93 -6.65
N LEU A 212 3.04 -4.77 -7.65
CA LEU A 212 3.77 -4.34 -8.84
C LEU A 212 2.97 -3.32 -9.66
N ILE A 213 1.65 -3.50 -9.78
CA ILE A 213 0.77 -2.51 -10.44
C ILE A 213 0.78 -1.20 -9.65
N VAL A 214 0.56 -1.26 -8.33
CA VAL A 214 0.54 -0.08 -7.44
C VAL A 214 1.83 0.74 -7.59
N ASP A 215 2.98 0.08 -7.50
CA ASP A 215 4.28 0.77 -7.51
C ASP A 215 4.62 1.33 -8.88
N ALA A 216 4.33 0.58 -9.96
CA ALA A 216 4.52 1.05 -11.33
C ALA A 216 3.64 2.26 -11.66
N VAL A 217 2.39 2.21 -11.27
CA VAL A 217 1.41 3.29 -11.48
C VAL A 217 1.79 4.52 -10.64
N ARG A 218 2.18 4.34 -9.37
CA ARG A 218 2.71 5.43 -8.52
C ARG A 218 3.92 6.09 -9.17
N PHE A 219 4.89 5.29 -9.66
CA PHE A 219 6.06 5.79 -10.35
C PHE A 219 5.68 6.63 -11.58
N LEU A 220 4.78 6.13 -12.45
CA LEU A 220 4.34 6.85 -13.65
C LEU A 220 3.67 8.18 -13.30
N VAL A 221 2.72 8.18 -12.36
CA VAL A 221 2.06 9.42 -11.92
C VAL A 221 3.08 10.40 -11.37
N LEU A 222 3.95 9.95 -10.46
CA LEU A 222 4.97 10.78 -9.84
C LEU A 222 5.95 11.35 -10.88
N SER A 223 6.32 10.57 -11.90
CA SER A 223 7.20 11.01 -12.99
C SER A 223 6.63 12.17 -13.81
N LYS A 224 5.30 12.32 -13.83
CA LYS A 224 4.56 13.34 -14.61
C LYS A 224 3.88 14.40 -13.74
N LEU A 225 4.02 14.32 -12.41
CA LEU A 225 3.36 15.24 -11.48
C LEU A 225 3.80 16.68 -11.71
N SER A 226 2.83 17.58 -11.82
CA SER A 226 3.04 19.03 -11.93
C SER A 226 2.96 19.70 -10.56
N SER A 227 3.67 20.81 -10.38
CA SER A 227 3.59 21.59 -9.14
C SER A 227 2.17 22.10 -8.89
N GLY A 228 1.72 21.98 -7.65
CA GLY A 228 0.37 22.37 -7.23
C GLY A 228 -0.70 21.34 -7.44
N GLN A 229 -0.39 20.20 -8.07
CA GLN A 229 -1.29 19.06 -8.19
C GLN A 229 -0.82 17.92 -7.27
N TRP A 230 -1.75 17.32 -6.54
CA TRP A 230 -1.48 16.07 -5.84
C TRP A 230 -1.98 14.87 -6.67
N MET A 231 -1.35 13.72 -6.48
CA MET A 231 -1.74 12.52 -7.21
C MET A 231 -3.08 11.97 -6.71
N PRO A 232 -3.88 11.30 -7.55
CA PRO A 232 -5.07 10.59 -7.11
C PRO A 232 -4.73 9.53 -6.06
N HIS A 233 -5.67 9.25 -5.14
CA HIS A 233 -5.38 8.34 -4.04
C HIS A 233 -5.34 6.87 -4.48
N GLY A 234 -6.41 6.38 -5.14
CA GLY A 234 -6.54 4.97 -5.53
C GLY A 234 -5.75 4.58 -6.78
N THR A 235 -5.35 3.30 -6.86
CA THR A 235 -4.62 2.78 -8.02
C THR A 235 -5.44 2.83 -9.31
N VAL A 236 -6.73 2.52 -9.25
CA VAL A 236 -7.65 2.63 -10.40
C VAL A 236 -7.78 4.09 -10.84
N GLU A 237 -7.95 5.03 -9.89
CA GLU A 237 -8.02 6.46 -10.19
C GLU A 237 -6.72 6.98 -10.85
N ARG A 238 -5.57 6.47 -10.43
CA ARG A 238 -4.26 6.78 -11.02
C ARG A 238 -4.15 6.24 -12.44
N LEU A 239 -4.59 5.02 -12.72
CA LEU A 239 -4.64 4.44 -14.07
C LEU A 239 -5.53 5.27 -14.99
N GLN A 240 -6.72 5.67 -14.53
CA GLN A 240 -7.60 6.56 -15.26
C GLN A 240 -7.01 7.96 -15.47
N TRP A 241 -6.23 8.46 -14.49
CA TRP A 241 -5.52 9.72 -14.64
C TRP A 241 -4.42 9.61 -15.70
N LEU A 242 -3.66 8.51 -15.74
CA LEU A 242 -2.63 8.25 -16.76
C LEU A 242 -3.24 8.16 -18.16
N GLU A 243 -4.41 7.52 -18.31
CA GLU A 243 -5.15 7.46 -19.57
C GLU A 243 -5.60 8.86 -20.00
N ARG A 244 -6.29 9.60 -19.14
CA ARG A 244 -6.79 10.96 -19.44
C ARG A 244 -5.70 11.96 -19.81
N ASN A 245 -4.49 11.76 -19.30
CA ASN A 245 -3.32 12.60 -19.61
C ASN A 245 -2.48 12.04 -20.77
N HIS A 246 -2.98 11.04 -21.51
CA HIS A 246 -2.31 10.42 -22.68
C HIS A 246 -0.93 9.84 -22.37
N ILE A 247 -0.67 9.44 -21.12
CA ILE A 247 0.57 8.80 -20.69
C ILE A 247 0.46 7.29 -20.92
N MET A 248 -0.75 6.75 -20.87
CA MET A 248 -1.06 5.34 -21.09
C MET A 248 -2.22 5.21 -22.08
N SER A 249 -2.22 4.17 -22.91
CA SER A 249 -3.34 3.91 -23.79
C SER A 249 -4.56 3.41 -23.00
N LYS A 250 -5.76 3.58 -23.58
CA LYS A 250 -7.01 3.10 -22.98
C LYS A 250 -6.96 1.58 -22.75
N ASP A 251 -6.48 0.83 -23.74
CA ASP A 251 -6.43 -0.63 -23.67
C ASP A 251 -5.47 -1.11 -22.57
N GLU A 252 -4.30 -0.48 -22.44
CA GLU A 252 -3.33 -0.78 -21.39
C GLU A 252 -3.90 -0.45 -19.99
N ALA A 253 -4.52 0.73 -19.83
CA ALA A 253 -5.14 1.13 -18.57
C ALA A 253 -6.27 0.18 -18.18
N SER A 254 -7.15 -0.18 -19.12
CA SER A 254 -8.24 -1.11 -18.89
C SER A 254 -7.77 -2.50 -18.50
N ALA A 255 -6.75 -3.03 -19.19
CA ALA A 255 -6.17 -4.34 -18.86
C ALA A 255 -5.54 -4.37 -17.46
N LEU A 256 -4.88 -3.27 -17.04
CA LEU A 256 -4.29 -3.17 -15.72
C LEU A 256 -5.33 -2.97 -14.61
N ILE A 257 -6.42 -2.24 -14.89
CA ILE A 257 -7.56 -2.10 -13.97
C ILE A 257 -8.20 -3.47 -13.74
N GLU A 258 -8.51 -4.20 -14.82
CA GLU A 258 -9.08 -5.55 -14.73
C GLU A 258 -8.16 -6.50 -13.94
N ALA A 259 -6.86 -6.49 -14.24
CA ALA A 259 -5.90 -7.30 -13.50
C ALA A 259 -5.85 -6.94 -12.01
N PHE A 260 -5.83 -5.66 -11.67
CA PHE A 260 -5.76 -5.17 -10.29
C PHE A 260 -7.02 -5.57 -9.50
N GLU A 261 -8.21 -5.35 -10.08
CA GLU A 261 -9.49 -5.66 -9.45
C GLU A 261 -9.66 -7.18 -9.27
N ALA A 262 -9.36 -7.99 -10.30
CA ALA A 262 -9.45 -9.43 -10.22
C ALA A 262 -8.49 -10.03 -9.17
N LEU A 263 -7.23 -9.60 -9.15
CA LEU A 263 -6.25 -10.05 -8.16
C LEU A 263 -6.64 -9.63 -6.74
N THR A 264 -7.20 -8.43 -6.58
CA THR A 264 -7.71 -7.95 -5.28
C THR A 264 -8.92 -8.77 -4.83
N HIS A 265 -9.84 -9.09 -5.75
CA HIS A 265 -10.99 -9.94 -5.48
C HIS A 265 -10.56 -11.34 -5.04
N TRP A 266 -9.62 -11.98 -5.74
CA TRP A 266 -9.09 -13.29 -5.34
C TRP A 266 -8.41 -13.28 -3.97
N ARG A 267 -7.70 -12.19 -3.64
CA ARG A 267 -7.14 -12.02 -2.29
C ARG A 267 -8.26 -11.99 -1.25
N LEU A 268 -9.31 -11.24 -1.51
CA LEU A 268 -10.45 -11.11 -0.60
C LEU A 268 -11.15 -12.46 -0.39
N GLU A 269 -11.45 -13.20 -1.46
CA GLU A 269 -12.05 -14.53 -1.38
C GLU A 269 -11.21 -15.51 -0.55
N LYS A 270 -9.88 -15.51 -0.75
CA LYS A 270 -8.97 -16.36 0.04
C LYS A 270 -8.97 -16.01 1.51
N GLN A 271 -8.96 -14.72 1.84
CA GLN A 271 -9.01 -14.25 3.22
C GLN A 271 -10.35 -14.58 3.88
N MET A 272 -11.48 -14.44 3.17
CA MET A 272 -12.79 -14.86 3.66
C MET A 272 -12.84 -16.36 3.95
N ALA A 273 -12.33 -17.18 3.03
CA ALA A 273 -12.28 -18.64 3.22
C ALA A 273 -11.42 -19.05 4.41
N MET A 274 -10.32 -18.34 4.68
CA MET A 274 -9.48 -18.57 5.87
C MET A 274 -10.23 -18.20 7.16
N LEU A 275 -10.92 -17.07 7.19
CA LEU A 275 -11.68 -16.64 8.37
C LEU A 275 -12.84 -17.59 8.69
N ALA A 276 -13.56 -18.06 7.66
CA ALA A 276 -14.62 -19.04 7.83
C ALA A 276 -14.10 -20.33 8.47
N LYS A 277 -12.98 -20.87 8.00
CA LYS A 277 -12.35 -22.07 8.60
C LYS A 277 -11.96 -21.85 10.07
N ARG A 278 -11.40 -20.69 10.42
CA ARG A 278 -11.06 -20.36 11.82
C ARG A 278 -12.29 -20.34 12.71
N SER A 279 -13.40 -19.80 12.23
CA SER A 279 -14.66 -19.76 12.99
C SER A 279 -15.18 -21.18 13.25
N ASP A 280 -15.13 -22.05 12.26
CA ASP A 280 -15.56 -23.46 12.39
C ASP A 280 -14.66 -24.25 13.37
N GLU A 281 -13.34 -24.04 13.30
CA GLU A 281 -12.37 -24.66 14.22
C GLU A 281 -12.56 -24.21 15.67
N HIS A 282 -12.86 -22.92 15.89
CA HIS A 282 -13.15 -22.41 17.23
C HIS A 282 -14.47 -22.94 17.80
N MET A 283 -15.48 -23.19 16.96
CA MET A 283 -16.75 -23.78 17.38
C MET A 283 -16.63 -25.31 17.64
N CYS A 284 -15.70 -25.98 16.97
CA CYS A 284 -15.44 -27.42 17.15
C CYS A 284 -14.38 -27.76 18.21
N ALA A 285 -13.65 -26.77 18.75
CA ALA A 285 -12.50 -26.98 19.66
C ALA A 285 -12.89 -27.27 21.13
N SER A 286 -13.89 -28.14 21.35
CA SER A 286 -14.06 -28.83 22.63
C SER A 286 -13.38 -30.21 22.70
N GLY A 287 -12.54 -30.54 21.75
CA GLY A 287 -11.85 -31.83 21.74
C GLY A 287 -10.69 -31.90 20.76
N ASN A 288 -9.49 -32.07 21.32
CA ASN A 288 -8.26 -32.54 20.67
C ASN A 288 -7.59 -31.57 19.64
N ARG A 289 -6.47 -31.00 20.06
CA ARG A 289 -5.51 -30.30 19.15
C ARG A 289 -4.80 -31.38 18.30
N GLY A 290 -5.29 -31.59 17.10
CA GLY A 290 -4.70 -32.48 16.11
C GLY A 290 -4.15 -31.65 14.94
N SER A 291 -2.84 -31.80 14.73
CA SER A 291 -2.01 -31.44 13.58
C SER A 291 -1.96 -29.95 13.16
N ASP A 292 -0.76 -29.37 13.30
CA ASP A 292 -0.29 -28.13 12.65
C ASP A 292 -0.38 -28.28 11.12
N GLN A 293 -1.57 -28.14 10.54
CA GLN A 293 -1.68 -27.86 9.12
C GLN A 293 -1.32 -26.39 8.94
N GLU A 294 -0.14 -26.15 8.39
CA GLU A 294 0.32 -24.83 7.94
C GLU A 294 -0.79 -24.17 7.11
N MET A 295 -1.43 -23.14 7.67
CA MET A 295 -2.49 -22.43 6.97
C MET A 295 -1.91 -21.74 5.74
N PRO A 296 -2.56 -21.83 4.58
CA PRO A 296 -2.08 -21.13 3.39
C PRO A 296 -2.00 -19.64 3.66
N ALA A 297 -0.88 -19.02 3.30
CA ALA A 297 -0.69 -17.60 3.47
C ALA A 297 -1.81 -16.78 2.76
N PRO A 298 -2.33 -15.71 3.37
CA PRO A 298 -3.57 -15.03 2.96
C PRO A 298 -3.55 -14.42 1.55
N ASN A 299 -2.37 -14.29 0.96
CA ASN A 299 -2.18 -13.70 -0.37
C ASN A 299 -1.73 -14.74 -1.42
N HIS A 300 -1.71 -16.04 -1.09
CA HIS A 300 -1.25 -17.08 -2.01
C HIS A 300 -2.40 -17.78 -2.70
N ILE A 301 -2.25 -17.99 -4.00
CA ILE A 301 -3.10 -18.89 -4.80
C ILE A 301 -2.31 -20.13 -5.24
N ASN A 302 -3.00 -21.26 -5.35
CA ASN A 302 -2.44 -22.47 -5.93
C ASN A 302 -2.95 -22.63 -7.36
N LEU A 303 -2.08 -22.53 -8.35
CA LEU A 303 -2.44 -22.63 -9.76
C LEU A 303 -3.07 -23.98 -10.13
N LEU A 304 -2.78 -25.06 -9.40
CA LEU A 304 -3.39 -26.37 -9.60
C LEU A 304 -4.84 -26.43 -9.14
N ALA A 305 -5.24 -25.54 -8.22
CA ALA A 305 -6.61 -25.47 -7.72
C ALA A 305 -7.52 -24.60 -8.58
N LEU A 306 -6.96 -23.78 -9.48
CA LEU A 306 -7.73 -22.94 -10.39
C LEU A 306 -8.32 -23.77 -11.54
N HIS A 307 -9.49 -23.37 -12.03
CA HIS A 307 -10.06 -23.87 -13.30
C HIS A 307 -9.24 -23.37 -14.50
N SER A 308 -9.39 -24.00 -15.66
CA SER A 308 -8.63 -23.63 -16.88
C SER A 308 -8.85 -22.17 -17.29
N ASN A 309 -10.09 -21.68 -17.21
CA ASN A 309 -10.41 -20.29 -17.52
C ASN A 309 -9.74 -19.32 -16.56
N GLU A 310 -9.79 -19.59 -15.25
CA GLU A 310 -9.14 -18.76 -14.23
C GLU A 310 -7.63 -18.68 -14.45
N ARG A 311 -7.00 -19.83 -14.81
CA ARG A 311 -5.57 -19.83 -15.16
C ARG A 311 -5.26 -19.01 -16.41
N SER A 312 -6.15 -19.04 -17.40
CA SER A 312 -6.02 -18.23 -18.62
C SER A 312 -6.10 -16.73 -18.32
N HIS A 313 -7.06 -16.31 -17.49
CA HIS A 313 -7.17 -14.92 -17.02
C HIS A 313 -5.94 -14.53 -16.19
N PHE A 314 -5.50 -15.39 -15.27
CA PHE A 314 -4.30 -15.11 -14.47
C PHE A 314 -3.05 -14.92 -15.33
N ARG A 315 -2.89 -15.71 -16.42
CA ARG A 315 -1.79 -15.50 -17.38
C ARG A 315 -1.89 -14.15 -18.08
N ALA A 316 -3.10 -13.75 -18.50
CA ALA A 316 -3.31 -12.45 -19.12
C ALA A 316 -2.94 -11.30 -18.15
N TYR A 317 -3.34 -11.38 -16.89
CA TYR A 317 -2.99 -10.38 -15.87
C TYR A 317 -1.47 -10.31 -15.63
N VAL A 318 -0.81 -11.44 -15.47
CA VAL A 318 0.65 -11.53 -15.32
C VAL A 318 1.35 -10.96 -16.56
N GLN A 319 0.83 -11.20 -17.76
CA GLN A 319 1.36 -10.65 -19.00
C GLN A 319 1.22 -9.12 -19.08
N SER A 320 0.06 -8.57 -18.71
CA SER A 320 -0.15 -7.11 -18.66
C SER A 320 0.82 -6.42 -17.68
N ILE A 321 1.07 -7.03 -16.52
CA ILE A 321 2.05 -6.53 -15.55
C ILE A 321 3.47 -6.60 -16.12
N ALA A 322 3.82 -7.69 -16.81
CA ALA A 322 5.13 -7.86 -17.43
C ALA A 322 5.35 -6.84 -18.55
N GLN A 323 4.33 -6.56 -19.37
CA GLN A 323 4.37 -5.55 -20.44
C GLN A 323 4.55 -4.14 -19.85
N LEU A 324 3.83 -3.79 -18.79
CA LEU A 324 4.01 -2.52 -18.09
C LEU A 324 5.45 -2.35 -17.59
N ARG A 325 6.01 -3.39 -16.97
CA ARG A 325 7.40 -3.35 -16.47
C ARG A 325 8.43 -3.22 -17.60
N GLU A 326 8.23 -3.93 -18.71
CA GLU A 326 9.13 -3.81 -19.87
C GLU A 326 9.05 -2.42 -20.48
N ARG A 327 7.87 -1.84 -20.62
CA ARG A 327 7.69 -0.46 -21.03
C ARG A 327 8.46 0.50 -20.12
N LEU A 328 8.32 0.37 -18.78
CA LEU A 328 9.06 1.22 -17.83
C LEU A 328 10.57 1.10 -18.01
N ARG A 329 11.07 -0.12 -18.27
CA ARG A 329 12.48 -0.35 -18.56
C ARG A 329 12.92 0.40 -19.83
N MET A 330 12.14 0.32 -20.90
CA MET A 330 12.46 0.98 -22.17
C MET A 330 12.37 2.50 -22.07
N ASP A 331 11.35 3.02 -21.38
CA ASP A 331 11.08 4.46 -21.32
C ASP A 331 11.99 5.23 -20.34
N PHE A 332 12.49 4.58 -19.28
CA PHE A 332 13.13 5.26 -18.17
C PHE A 332 14.48 4.68 -17.71
N ALA A 333 14.88 3.48 -18.12
CA ALA A 333 16.12 2.84 -17.67
C ALA A 333 17.29 3.03 -18.68
N ALA A 334 17.07 3.80 -19.75
CA ALA A 334 18.10 4.15 -20.74
C ALA A 334 19.00 5.30 -20.25
#